data_2a9e711d6a42a0b9d8ed7874fa942e0b
#
_entry.id   2a9e711d6a42a0b9d8ed7874fa942e0b
#
_cell.length_a   1.000
_cell.length_b   1.000
_cell.length_c   1.000
_cell.angle_alpha   90.00
_cell.angle_beta   90.00
_cell.angle_gamma   90.00
#
_symmetry.space_group_name_H-M   'P 1'
#
loop_
_entity.id
_entity.type
_entity.pdbx_description
1 polymer ?
#
loop_
_entity_poly.entity_id
_entity_poly.type
_entity_poly.pdbx_seq_one_letter_code
_entity_poly.pdbx_strand_id
1 'polypeptide(L)'
;LRVSDADLARLANKILFQGAPQGNSAYQSSEAGQIRREAKRLEAIAKTEFGNQAPEKILEKRSFQDCLALISALAYPQLLACKRPDSDTYLLANGVGVQLESHSPLIGQQWLAVSGIDRAPTSRQARILAAVPISEDEALAAGQALVNERDQIIIENGRVSGIKQQRLGQIVLRTSATNPSPEQALEAVKQYLHKQGLQVLNWSKEAINLRQRMGALHLGLGSPWPDVSEQALLASQDSWLAPYVQLLTQHNISQISMLEVMQSMLPWPQAAQLDELAPANMLIPSGVSKAIDWSSGRPVLTLRVQQAFGWT
;
A
#
# COMPACT_ATOMS: atom_id res chain seq x y z
N LEU A 1 0.24 -8.51 -39.28
CA LEU A 1 0.82 -7.17 -39.19
C LEU A 1 1.81 -7.13 -38.04
N ARG A 2 3.13 -7.18 -38.30
CA ARG A 2 4.13 -6.75 -37.31
C ARG A 2 4.03 -5.24 -37.25
N VAL A 3 3.28 -4.74 -36.28
CA VAL A 3 3.09 -3.31 -36.07
C VAL A 3 4.25 -2.83 -35.21
N SER A 4 5.18 -2.14 -35.85
CA SER A 4 6.29 -1.45 -35.15
C SER A 4 5.87 -0.11 -34.54
N ASP A 5 4.65 0.32 -34.76
CA ASP A 5 4.09 1.59 -34.30
C ASP A 5 2.81 1.34 -33.51
N ALA A 6 2.85 1.62 -32.22
CA ALA A 6 1.71 1.46 -31.31
C ALA A 6 0.64 2.56 -31.47
N ASP A 7 0.86 3.56 -32.34
CA ASP A 7 -0.11 4.64 -32.57
C ASP A 7 -1.31 4.14 -33.38
N LEU A 8 -2.41 3.87 -32.67
CA LEU A 8 -3.65 3.37 -33.25
C LEU A 8 -4.28 4.36 -34.23
N ALA A 9 -4.12 5.67 -34.01
CA ALA A 9 -4.66 6.69 -34.92
C ALA A 9 -3.96 6.65 -36.27
N ARG A 10 -2.64 6.48 -36.31
CA ARG A 10 -1.88 6.26 -37.55
C ARG A 10 -2.27 4.99 -38.25
N LEU A 11 -2.42 3.90 -37.49
CA LEU A 11 -2.87 2.61 -38.03
C LEU A 11 -4.26 2.69 -38.64
N ALA A 12 -5.20 3.28 -37.92
CA ALA A 12 -6.57 3.43 -38.40
C ALA A 12 -6.65 4.33 -39.64
N ASN A 13 -5.93 5.46 -39.65
CA ASN A 13 -5.83 6.32 -40.84
C ASN A 13 -5.28 5.57 -42.07
N LYS A 14 -4.24 4.78 -41.86
CA LYS A 14 -3.67 3.97 -42.94
C LYS A 14 -4.65 2.92 -43.49
N ILE A 15 -5.41 2.29 -42.63
CA ILE A 15 -6.38 1.26 -43.00
C ILE A 15 -7.63 1.87 -43.62
N LEU A 16 -8.15 2.97 -43.07
CA LEU A 16 -9.45 3.53 -43.48
C LEU A 16 -9.35 4.52 -44.65
N PHE A 17 -8.32 5.36 -44.66
CA PHE A 17 -8.25 6.53 -45.53
C PHE A 17 -7.14 6.49 -46.60
N GLN A 18 -6.04 5.77 -46.40
CA GLN A 18 -5.05 5.57 -47.44
C GLN A 18 -5.55 4.49 -48.40
N GLY A 19 -6.00 4.93 -49.59
CA GLY A 19 -6.69 4.13 -50.57
C GLY A 19 -5.95 2.84 -50.98
N ALA A 20 -6.71 1.77 -51.19
CA ALA A 20 -6.19 0.61 -51.88
C ALA A 20 -5.73 1.00 -53.30
N PRO A 21 -4.57 0.52 -53.75
CA PRO A 21 -4.26 0.61 -55.19
C PRO A 21 -5.40 0.02 -55.99
N GLN A 22 -5.93 0.76 -56.95
CA GLN A 22 -6.99 0.30 -57.81
C GLN A 22 -6.50 -0.96 -58.51
N GLY A 23 -7.20 -2.08 -58.29
CA GLY A 23 -7.05 -3.24 -59.19
C GLY A 23 -6.57 -4.57 -58.61
N ASN A 24 -6.46 -4.78 -57.29
CA ASN A 24 -5.95 -6.04 -56.77
C ASN A 24 -6.98 -6.79 -55.90
N SER A 25 -7.56 -7.90 -56.41
CA SER A 25 -8.46 -8.78 -55.65
C SER A 25 -7.81 -9.39 -54.38
N ALA A 26 -6.47 -9.48 -54.35
CA ALA A 26 -5.70 -9.89 -53.16
C ALA A 26 -5.82 -8.93 -51.98
N TYR A 27 -6.19 -7.65 -52.21
CA TYR A 27 -6.36 -6.65 -51.15
C TYR A 27 -7.70 -6.81 -50.42
N GLN A 28 -8.70 -7.42 -51.02
CA GLN A 28 -10.00 -7.69 -50.37
C GLN A 28 -9.96 -8.86 -49.41
N SER A 29 -9.00 -9.76 -49.54
CA SER A 29 -8.75 -10.88 -48.63
C SER A 29 -7.70 -10.53 -47.56
N SER A 30 -7.13 -9.30 -47.58
CA SER A 30 -6.17 -8.83 -46.58
C SER A 30 -6.87 -8.54 -45.26
N GLU A 31 -6.13 -8.58 -44.16
CA GLU A 31 -6.60 -8.19 -42.83
C GLU A 31 -7.26 -6.80 -42.83
N ALA A 32 -6.72 -5.84 -43.57
CA ALA A 32 -7.31 -4.51 -43.75
C ALA A 32 -8.71 -4.56 -44.42
N GLY A 33 -8.89 -5.44 -45.40
CA GLY A 33 -10.19 -5.67 -46.05
C GLY A 33 -11.23 -6.29 -45.09
N GLN A 34 -10.79 -7.15 -44.17
CA GLN A 34 -11.64 -7.73 -43.14
C GLN A 34 -12.08 -6.66 -42.13
N ILE A 35 -11.14 -5.82 -41.65
CA ILE A 35 -11.43 -4.71 -40.74
C ILE A 35 -12.44 -3.74 -41.35
N ARG A 36 -12.30 -3.37 -42.63
CA ARG A 36 -13.26 -2.47 -43.31
C ARG A 36 -14.65 -3.08 -43.45
N ARG A 37 -14.76 -4.38 -43.73
CA ARG A 37 -16.06 -5.07 -43.76
C ARG A 37 -16.73 -5.09 -42.40
N GLU A 38 -15.98 -5.40 -41.36
CA GLU A 38 -16.52 -5.42 -40.02
C GLU A 38 -16.93 -4.01 -39.56
N ALA A 39 -16.15 -2.97 -39.86
CA ALA A 39 -16.50 -1.57 -39.55
C ALA A 39 -17.83 -1.17 -40.23
N LYS A 40 -18.05 -1.52 -41.50
CA LYS A 40 -19.31 -1.29 -42.18
C LYS A 40 -20.49 -2.05 -41.58
N ARG A 41 -20.24 -3.29 -41.13
CA ARG A 41 -21.25 -4.09 -40.43
C ARG A 41 -21.67 -3.45 -39.10
N LEU A 42 -20.71 -3.02 -38.31
CA LEU A 42 -20.95 -2.34 -37.03
C LEU A 42 -21.69 -1.00 -37.24
N GLU A 43 -21.30 -0.26 -38.28
CA GLU A 43 -22.00 0.99 -38.63
C GLU A 43 -23.49 0.73 -39.00
N ALA A 44 -23.77 -0.33 -39.77
CA ALA A 44 -25.14 -0.71 -40.10
C ALA A 44 -25.95 -1.12 -38.88
N ILE A 45 -25.37 -1.89 -37.95
CA ILE A 45 -26.00 -2.24 -36.67
C ILE A 45 -26.30 -0.99 -35.86
N ALA A 46 -25.31 -0.10 -35.69
CA ALA A 46 -25.49 1.15 -34.93
C ALA A 46 -26.62 2.02 -35.51
N LYS A 47 -26.70 2.15 -36.83
CA LYS A 47 -27.79 2.87 -37.51
C LYS A 47 -29.16 2.22 -37.28
N THR A 48 -29.23 0.90 -37.21
CA THR A 48 -30.48 0.16 -36.95
C THR A 48 -30.94 0.32 -35.51
N GLU A 49 -30.04 0.19 -34.54
CA GLU A 49 -30.35 0.22 -33.13
C GLU A 49 -30.64 1.65 -32.59
N PHE A 50 -29.84 2.63 -33.03
CA PHE A 50 -29.90 3.98 -32.51
C PHE A 50 -30.60 5.00 -33.44
N GLY A 51 -30.93 4.62 -34.68
CA GLY A 51 -31.56 5.47 -35.67
C GLY A 51 -30.75 6.74 -35.96
N ASN A 52 -31.43 7.81 -36.34
CA ASN A 52 -30.84 9.13 -36.55
C ASN A 52 -30.69 9.95 -35.26
N GLN A 53 -30.80 9.32 -34.09
CA GLN A 53 -30.64 9.99 -32.79
C GLN A 53 -29.15 10.05 -32.34
N ALA A 54 -28.22 9.89 -33.25
CA ALA A 54 -26.82 10.11 -32.92
C ALA A 54 -26.68 11.54 -32.35
N PRO A 55 -26.00 11.71 -31.22
CA PRO A 55 -25.77 13.03 -30.66
C PRO A 55 -24.77 13.80 -31.53
N GLU A 56 -25.23 14.28 -32.65
CA GLU A 56 -24.45 15.04 -33.65
C GLU A 56 -23.60 16.16 -33.01
N LYS A 57 -24.13 16.80 -31.97
CA LYS A 57 -23.47 17.93 -31.32
C LYS A 57 -22.20 17.59 -30.52
N ILE A 58 -22.02 16.33 -30.08
CA ILE A 58 -20.85 15.94 -29.28
C ILE A 58 -19.67 15.57 -30.18
N LEU A 59 -19.92 15.04 -31.36
CA LEU A 59 -18.90 14.55 -32.29
C LEU A 59 -18.45 15.60 -33.31
N GLU A 60 -19.28 16.57 -33.65
CA GLU A 60 -18.98 17.59 -34.69
C GLU A 60 -17.74 18.43 -34.45
N LYS A 61 -17.24 18.52 -33.21
CA LYS A 61 -16.04 19.31 -32.84
C LYS A 61 -14.81 18.45 -32.51
N ARG A 62 -14.90 17.10 -32.59
CA ARG A 62 -13.82 16.22 -32.21
C ARG A 62 -13.00 15.80 -33.44
N SER A 63 -11.68 15.76 -33.25
CA SER A 63 -10.80 15.16 -34.25
C SER A 63 -11.04 13.64 -34.34
N PHE A 64 -10.64 13.02 -35.45
CA PHE A 64 -10.66 11.56 -35.59
C PHE A 64 -9.88 10.87 -34.46
N GLN A 65 -8.76 11.47 -34.05
CA GLN A 65 -7.93 10.93 -32.96
C GLN A 65 -8.68 10.96 -31.63
N ASP A 66 -9.41 12.06 -31.31
CA ASP A 66 -10.16 12.18 -30.06
C ASP A 66 -11.34 11.19 -30.02
N CYS A 67 -12.03 10.99 -31.16
CA CYS A 67 -13.08 9.98 -31.26
C CYS A 67 -12.53 8.57 -31.01
N LEU A 68 -11.39 8.26 -31.60
CA LEU A 68 -10.74 6.96 -31.45
C LEU A 68 -10.26 6.73 -30.01
N ALA A 69 -9.71 7.77 -29.37
CA ALA A 69 -9.32 7.74 -27.98
C ALA A 69 -10.50 7.44 -27.05
N LEU A 70 -11.61 8.15 -27.26
CA LEU A 70 -12.83 7.95 -26.47
C LEU A 70 -13.43 6.56 -26.66
N ILE A 71 -13.52 6.06 -27.90
CA ILE A 71 -14.01 4.71 -28.20
C ILE A 71 -13.13 3.68 -27.52
N SER A 72 -11.80 3.80 -27.65
CA SER A 72 -10.85 2.88 -27.01
C SER A 72 -10.95 2.89 -25.48
N ALA A 73 -11.09 4.07 -24.88
CA ALA A 73 -11.24 4.25 -23.45
C ALA A 73 -12.56 3.65 -22.91
N LEU A 74 -13.67 3.85 -23.63
CA LEU A 74 -14.99 3.31 -23.24
C LEU A 74 -15.05 1.78 -23.44
N ALA A 75 -14.41 1.27 -24.50
CA ALA A 75 -14.39 -0.17 -24.76
C ALA A 75 -13.50 -0.94 -23.76
N TYR A 76 -12.40 -0.31 -23.32
CA TYR A 76 -11.40 -0.96 -22.46
C TYR A 76 -10.96 -0.05 -21.31
N PRO A 77 -11.86 0.39 -20.42
CA PRO A 77 -11.52 1.34 -19.36
C PRO A 77 -10.46 0.79 -18.41
N GLN A 78 -10.36 -0.53 -18.23
CA GLN A 78 -9.33 -1.20 -17.45
C GLN A 78 -7.91 -1.12 -18.06
N LEU A 79 -7.81 -0.75 -19.34
CA LEU A 79 -6.55 -0.55 -20.05
C LEU A 79 -6.16 0.93 -20.19
N LEU A 80 -6.90 1.87 -19.57
CA LEU A 80 -6.45 3.24 -19.44
C LEU A 80 -5.10 3.26 -18.74
N ALA A 81 -4.13 3.95 -19.33
CA ALA A 81 -2.75 3.98 -18.88
C ALA A 81 -2.31 5.39 -18.49
N CYS A 82 -1.66 5.51 -17.34
CA CYS A 82 -1.02 6.74 -16.89
C CYS A 82 0.49 6.55 -16.82
N LYS A 83 1.24 7.55 -17.29
CA LYS A 83 2.70 7.56 -17.22
C LYS A 83 3.14 7.60 -15.75
N ARG A 84 4.11 6.75 -15.39
CA ARG A 84 4.69 6.79 -14.05
C ARG A 84 5.64 7.98 -13.91
N PRO A 85 5.68 8.62 -12.73
CA PRO A 85 6.68 9.63 -12.45
C PRO A 85 8.10 9.09 -12.69
N ASP A 86 8.98 9.93 -13.22
CA ASP A 86 10.40 9.65 -13.43
C ASP A 86 10.71 8.38 -14.24
N SER A 87 9.78 7.95 -15.09
CA SER A 87 9.90 6.72 -15.87
C SER A 87 9.19 6.86 -17.23
N ASP A 88 9.68 6.15 -18.25
CA ASP A 88 8.99 6.01 -19.53
C ASP A 88 8.01 4.83 -19.57
N THR A 89 7.70 4.27 -18.41
CA THR A 89 6.71 3.20 -18.27
C THR A 89 5.36 3.76 -17.84
N TYR A 90 4.32 2.98 -18.12
CA TYR A 90 2.94 3.31 -17.80
C TYR A 90 2.35 2.28 -16.84
N LEU A 91 1.37 2.70 -16.06
CA LEU A 91 0.55 1.84 -15.23
C LEU A 91 -0.86 1.81 -15.81
N LEU A 92 -1.38 0.62 -16.11
CA LEU A 92 -2.78 0.45 -16.49
C LEU A 92 -3.71 0.52 -15.28
N ALA A 93 -4.96 0.89 -15.50
CA ALA A 93 -5.99 0.90 -14.46
C ALA A 93 -6.17 -0.47 -13.77
N ASN A 94 -5.92 -1.57 -14.49
CA ASN A 94 -5.92 -2.94 -13.92
C ASN A 94 -4.64 -3.30 -13.13
N GLY A 95 -3.65 -2.40 -13.04
CA GLY A 95 -2.42 -2.59 -12.27
C GLY A 95 -1.24 -3.18 -13.05
N VAL A 96 -1.41 -3.52 -14.31
CA VAL A 96 -0.32 -4.04 -15.13
C VAL A 96 0.61 -2.91 -15.55
N GLY A 97 1.93 -3.10 -15.34
CA GLY A 97 2.96 -2.22 -15.87
C GLY A 97 3.18 -2.47 -17.35
N VAL A 98 3.19 -1.42 -18.16
CA VAL A 98 3.37 -1.49 -19.61
C VAL A 98 4.39 -0.48 -20.10
N GLN A 99 4.97 -0.73 -21.28
CA GLN A 99 5.93 0.16 -21.91
C GLN A 99 5.66 0.29 -23.41
N LEU A 100 6.02 1.44 -23.96
CA LEU A 100 6.08 1.69 -25.41
C LEU A 100 7.41 1.22 -25.98
N GLU A 101 7.47 0.98 -27.29
CA GLU A 101 8.74 0.83 -27.99
C GLU A 101 9.55 2.14 -27.97
N SER A 102 10.89 2.03 -27.97
CA SER A 102 11.80 3.16 -27.77
C SER A 102 11.66 4.31 -28.79
N HIS A 103 11.02 4.09 -29.92
CA HIS A 103 10.82 5.09 -30.98
C HIS A 103 9.34 5.42 -31.19
N SER A 104 8.45 5.03 -30.27
CA SER A 104 7.03 5.34 -30.39
C SER A 104 6.78 6.86 -30.29
N PRO A 105 5.96 7.44 -31.19
CA PRO A 105 5.57 8.83 -31.13
C PRO A 105 4.69 9.15 -29.91
N LEU A 106 4.24 8.12 -29.20
CA LEU A 106 3.41 8.26 -27.98
C LEU A 106 4.24 8.45 -26.69
N ILE A 107 5.57 8.37 -26.80
CA ILE A 107 6.46 8.60 -25.65
C ILE A 107 6.26 10.05 -25.15
N GLY A 108 6.14 10.19 -23.83
CA GLY A 108 5.92 11.49 -23.20
C GLY A 108 4.47 11.88 -22.99
N GLN A 109 3.52 11.17 -23.62
CA GLN A 109 2.09 11.38 -23.35
C GLN A 109 1.77 10.96 -21.91
N GLN A 110 1.01 11.78 -21.18
CA GLN A 110 0.65 11.51 -19.78
C GLN A 110 -0.37 10.39 -19.67
N TRP A 111 -1.39 10.40 -20.55
CA TRP A 111 -2.46 9.42 -20.57
C TRP A 111 -2.60 8.78 -21.93
N LEU A 112 -2.86 7.47 -21.93
CA LEU A 112 -3.11 6.68 -23.13
C LEU A 112 -4.35 5.83 -22.95
N ALA A 113 -5.23 5.83 -23.97
CA ALA A 113 -6.27 4.82 -24.14
C ALA A 113 -5.66 3.63 -24.91
N VAL A 114 -5.36 2.56 -24.19
CA VAL A 114 -4.73 1.36 -24.73
C VAL A 114 -5.80 0.37 -25.17
N SER A 115 -5.67 -0.17 -26.37
CA SER A 115 -6.58 -1.19 -26.92
C SER A 115 -5.89 -2.53 -27.21
N GLY A 116 -4.56 -2.60 -27.10
CA GLY A 116 -3.82 -3.84 -27.30
C GLY A 116 -2.51 -3.86 -26.52
N ILE A 117 -2.28 -4.97 -25.84
CA ILE A 117 -1.02 -5.24 -25.13
C ILE A 117 -0.53 -6.65 -25.47
N ASP A 118 0.79 -6.83 -25.42
CA ASP A 118 1.44 -8.14 -25.55
C ASP A 118 2.35 -8.35 -24.32
N ARG A 119 2.27 -9.53 -23.72
CA ARG A 119 3.09 -9.89 -22.58
C ARG A 119 3.87 -11.16 -22.87
N ALA A 120 5.16 -11.03 -23.08
CA ALA A 120 6.04 -12.19 -23.14
C ALA A 120 6.06 -12.91 -21.78
N PRO A 121 6.03 -14.25 -21.74
CA PRO A 121 6.00 -15.02 -20.48
C PRO A 121 7.12 -14.69 -19.50
N THR A 122 8.26 -14.26 -20.02
CA THR A 122 9.47 -13.92 -19.24
C THR A 122 9.59 -12.44 -18.88
N SER A 123 8.70 -11.56 -19.38
CA SER A 123 8.78 -10.12 -19.14
C SER A 123 7.96 -9.69 -17.92
N ARG A 124 8.59 -8.84 -17.10
CA ARG A 124 7.89 -8.18 -15.96
C ARG A 124 6.89 -7.12 -16.43
N GLN A 125 7.08 -6.56 -17.63
CA GLN A 125 6.25 -5.51 -18.20
C GLN A 125 5.68 -5.99 -19.54
N ALA A 126 4.43 -5.64 -19.81
CA ALA A 126 3.82 -5.86 -21.09
C ALA A 126 4.18 -4.74 -22.07
N ARG A 127 4.15 -5.02 -23.36
CA ARG A 127 4.37 -4.04 -24.43
C ARG A 127 3.02 -3.52 -24.92
N ILE A 128 2.91 -2.21 -25.12
CA ILE A 128 1.75 -1.60 -25.76
C ILE A 128 1.84 -1.85 -27.27
N LEU A 129 0.82 -2.48 -27.83
CA LEU A 129 0.69 -2.75 -29.27
C LEU A 129 -0.15 -1.70 -29.97
N ALA A 130 -1.17 -1.15 -29.31
CA ALA A 130 -2.07 -0.16 -29.85
C ALA A 130 -2.59 0.77 -28.75
N ALA A 131 -2.44 2.06 -28.93
CA ALA A 131 -2.90 3.08 -28.02
C ALA A 131 -3.15 4.41 -28.75
N VAL A 132 -3.89 5.28 -28.12
CA VAL A 132 -4.14 6.67 -28.54
C VAL A 132 -3.94 7.59 -27.35
N PRO A 133 -3.32 8.77 -27.51
CA PRO A 133 -3.30 9.80 -26.46
C PRO A 133 -4.72 10.20 -26.09
N ILE A 134 -4.95 10.41 -24.80
CA ILE A 134 -6.24 10.86 -24.25
C ILE A 134 -5.98 11.90 -23.18
N SER A 135 -6.88 12.85 -22.99
CA SER A 135 -6.82 13.80 -21.90
C SER A 135 -7.18 13.13 -20.56
N GLU A 136 -6.69 13.68 -19.44
CA GLU A 136 -7.03 13.19 -18.10
C GLU A 136 -8.55 13.21 -17.87
N ASP A 137 -9.19 14.31 -18.22
CA ASP A 137 -10.65 14.47 -18.02
C ASP A 137 -11.46 13.41 -18.79
N GLU A 138 -11.07 13.11 -20.03
CA GLU A 138 -11.72 12.07 -20.82
C GLU A 138 -11.43 10.67 -20.29
N ALA A 139 -10.19 10.42 -19.84
CA ALA A 139 -9.81 9.15 -19.22
C ALA A 139 -10.60 8.91 -17.93
N LEU A 140 -10.78 9.93 -17.11
CA LEU A 140 -11.57 9.85 -15.87
C LEU A 140 -13.07 9.68 -16.17
N ALA A 141 -13.59 10.38 -17.17
CA ALA A 141 -14.99 10.23 -17.60
C ALA A 141 -15.27 8.81 -18.15
N ALA A 142 -14.39 8.28 -19.02
CA ALA A 142 -14.52 6.94 -19.57
C ALA A 142 -14.31 5.84 -18.50
N GLY A 143 -13.42 6.09 -17.56
CA GLY A 143 -13.09 5.17 -16.46
C GLY A 143 -13.89 5.39 -15.18
N GLN A 144 -14.97 6.19 -15.19
CA GLN A 144 -15.70 6.61 -13.97
C GLN A 144 -16.09 5.42 -13.07
N ALA A 145 -16.50 4.30 -13.66
CA ALA A 145 -16.85 3.08 -12.92
C ALA A 145 -15.65 2.45 -12.15
N LEU A 146 -14.42 2.79 -12.51
CA LEU A 146 -13.20 2.34 -11.86
C LEU A 146 -12.66 3.34 -10.84
N VAL A 147 -13.24 4.55 -10.78
CA VAL A 147 -12.84 5.56 -9.79
C VAL A 147 -13.26 5.08 -8.41
N ASN A 148 -12.31 5.04 -7.51
CA ASN A 148 -12.53 4.66 -6.13
C ASN A 148 -11.66 5.49 -5.19
N GLU A 149 -12.05 5.52 -3.92
CA GLU A 149 -11.26 6.12 -2.85
C GLU A 149 -10.75 5.00 -1.94
N ARG A 150 -9.51 5.12 -1.53
CA ARG A 150 -8.89 4.20 -0.60
C ARG A 150 -8.23 4.97 0.53
N ASP A 151 -8.70 4.71 1.72
CA ASP A 151 -8.05 5.18 2.93
C ASP A 151 -6.96 4.17 3.32
N GLN A 152 -5.79 4.68 3.62
CA GLN A 152 -4.66 3.91 4.08
C GLN A 152 -4.05 4.60 5.29
N ILE A 153 -3.77 3.82 6.31
CA ILE A 153 -3.04 4.30 7.48
C ILE A 153 -1.62 3.80 7.37
N ILE A 154 -0.69 4.72 7.54
CA ILE A 154 0.74 4.43 7.51
C ILE A 154 1.36 4.84 8.83
N ILE A 155 2.39 4.10 9.22
CA ILE A 155 3.23 4.45 10.37
C ILE A 155 4.64 4.68 9.84
N GLU A 156 5.05 5.95 9.85
CA GLU A 156 6.39 6.35 9.43
C GLU A 156 7.10 6.99 10.60
N ASN A 157 8.31 6.53 10.90
CA ASN A 157 9.11 7.01 12.02
C ASN A 157 8.34 7.03 13.36
N GLY A 158 7.45 6.05 13.55
CA GLY A 158 6.61 5.93 14.74
C GLY A 158 5.41 6.89 14.82
N ARG A 159 5.13 7.67 13.78
CA ARG A 159 3.97 8.55 13.71
C ARG A 159 2.88 7.92 12.83
N VAL A 160 1.67 7.85 13.38
CA VAL A 160 0.50 7.38 12.64
C VAL A 160 -0.04 8.50 11.78
N SER A 161 -0.26 8.22 10.50
CA SER A 161 -0.81 9.17 9.53
C SER A 161 -1.84 8.48 8.65
N GLY A 162 -2.91 9.18 8.32
CA GLY A 162 -3.88 8.74 7.34
C GLY A 162 -3.54 9.30 5.95
N ILE A 163 -3.73 8.49 4.94
CA ILE A 163 -3.63 8.88 3.54
C ILE A 163 -4.93 8.48 2.85
N LYS A 164 -5.60 9.44 2.24
CA LYS A 164 -6.72 9.21 1.35
C LYS A 164 -6.23 9.29 -0.09
N GLN A 165 -6.39 8.22 -0.82
CA GLN A 165 -6.05 8.13 -2.23
C GLN A 165 -7.32 8.07 -3.08
N GLN A 166 -7.45 8.99 -4.02
CA GLN A 166 -8.37 8.87 -5.13
C GLN A 166 -7.66 8.11 -6.25
N ARG A 167 -8.27 7.07 -6.77
CA ARG A 167 -7.66 6.17 -7.74
C ARG A 167 -8.58 5.89 -8.92
N LEU A 168 -7.98 5.68 -10.09
CA LEU A 168 -8.63 5.06 -11.24
C LEU A 168 -8.14 3.60 -11.30
N GLY A 169 -8.92 2.67 -10.77
CA GLY A 169 -8.46 1.30 -10.55
C GLY A 169 -7.21 1.24 -9.67
N GLN A 170 -6.05 0.89 -10.25
CA GLN A 170 -4.77 0.87 -9.55
C GLN A 170 -3.92 2.15 -9.74
N ILE A 171 -4.34 3.07 -10.60
CA ILE A 171 -3.65 4.35 -10.84
C ILE A 171 -4.02 5.31 -9.72
N VAL A 172 -3.02 5.83 -8.99
CA VAL A 172 -3.23 6.87 -7.98
C VAL A 172 -3.33 8.22 -8.69
N LEU A 173 -4.49 8.88 -8.55
CA LEU A 173 -4.75 10.20 -9.15
C LEU A 173 -4.32 11.32 -8.21
N ARG A 174 -4.74 11.21 -6.95
CA ARG A 174 -4.47 12.20 -5.91
C ARG A 174 -4.23 11.50 -4.59
N THR A 175 -3.35 12.09 -3.79
CA THR A 175 -3.10 11.68 -2.42
C THR A 175 -3.27 12.89 -1.53
N SER A 176 -4.06 12.74 -0.48
CA SER A 176 -4.26 13.77 0.55
C SER A 176 -3.99 13.17 1.92
N ALA A 177 -3.37 13.95 2.79
CA ALA A 177 -3.23 13.57 4.19
C ALA A 177 -4.60 13.65 4.88
N THR A 178 -4.88 12.68 5.73
CA THR A 178 -6.06 12.66 6.58
C THR A 178 -5.65 12.34 8.02
N ASN A 179 -6.46 12.72 8.97
CA ASN A 179 -6.27 12.28 10.34
C ASN A 179 -7.05 10.98 10.54
N PRO A 180 -6.37 9.88 10.90
CA PRO A 180 -7.06 8.63 11.20
C PRO A 180 -7.94 8.78 12.43
N SER A 181 -9.05 8.04 12.50
CA SER A 181 -9.81 7.95 13.75
C SER A 181 -8.96 7.26 14.84
N PRO A 182 -9.26 7.50 16.13
CA PRO A 182 -8.55 6.81 17.21
C PRO A 182 -8.58 5.29 17.07
N GLU A 183 -9.70 4.71 16.65
CA GLU A 183 -9.86 3.27 16.45
C GLU A 183 -8.99 2.76 15.29
N GLN A 184 -8.95 3.51 14.18
CA GLN A 184 -8.11 3.19 13.04
C GLN A 184 -6.63 3.27 13.39
N ALA A 185 -6.23 4.29 14.17
CA ALA A 185 -4.86 4.44 14.65
C ALA A 185 -4.47 3.28 15.58
N LEU A 186 -5.36 2.88 16.49
CA LEU A 186 -5.13 1.75 17.39
C LEU A 186 -4.90 0.45 16.61
N GLU A 187 -5.77 0.14 15.66
CA GLU A 187 -5.65 -1.07 14.86
C GLU A 187 -4.35 -1.10 14.01
N ALA A 188 -3.99 0.05 13.42
CA ALA A 188 -2.74 0.17 12.68
C ALA A 188 -1.51 -0.04 13.58
N VAL A 189 -1.54 0.53 14.82
CA VAL A 189 -0.45 0.36 15.78
C VAL A 189 -0.34 -1.09 16.25
N LYS A 190 -1.44 -1.78 16.51
CA LYS A 190 -1.42 -3.21 16.84
C LYS A 190 -0.74 -4.04 15.75
N GLN A 191 -1.14 -3.85 14.50
CA GLN A 191 -0.54 -4.56 13.36
C GLN A 191 0.94 -4.21 13.21
N TYR A 192 1.31 -2.96 13.44
CA TYR A 192 2.69 -2.50 13.41
C TYR A 192 3.53 -3.17 14.50
N LEU A 193 3.03 -3.24 15.74
CA LEU A 193 3.71 -3.89 16.85
C LEU A 193 3.84 -5.41 16.64
N HIS A 194 2.84 -6.07 16.08
CA HIS A 194 2.94 -7.49 15.70
C HIS A 194 4.04 -7.74 14.66
N LYS A 195 4.27 -6.79 13.75
CA LYS A 195 5.27 -6.92 12.68
C LYS A 195 6.67 -6.52 13.13
N GLN A 196 6.79 -5.47 13.94
CA GLN A 196 8.07 -4.88 14.34
C GLN A 196 8.54 -5.33 15.72
N GLY A 197 7.64 -5.91 16.55
CA GLY A 197 7.90 -6.21 17.95
C GLY A 197 7.76 -5.01 18.88
N LEU A 198 7.89 -5.23 20.17
CA LEU A 198 7.71 -4.20 21.18
C LEU A 198 8.93 -3.29 21.37
N GLN A 199 10.07 -3.60 20.74
CA GLN A 199 11.32 -2.81 20.85
C GLN A 199 11.20 -1.40 20.25
N VAL A 200 10.16 -1.13 19.46
CA VAL A 200 9.89 0.19 18.87
C VAL A 200 9.30 1.18 19.88
N LEU A 201 8.86 0.69 21.03
CA LEU A 201 8.30 1.47 22.14
C LEU A 201 9.39 1.99 23.08
N ASN A 202 9.02 2.91 23.97
CA ASN A 202 9.97 3.49 24.90
C ASN A 202 10.20 2.56 26.12
N TRP A 203 11.30 1.81 26.06
CA TRP A 203 11.77 0.96 27.15
C TRP A 203 12.88 1.64 27.94
N SER A 204 12.54 2.27 29.05
CA SER A 204 13.56 2.73 30.00
C SER A 204 14.23 1.54 30.70
N LYS A 205 15.38 1.78 31.34
CA LYS A 205 16.06 0.75 32.17
C LYS A 205 15.16 0.24 33.29
N GLU A 206 14.39 1.13 33.87
CA GLU A 206 13.43 0.85 34.96
C GLU A 206 12.27 -0.02 34.42
N ALA A 207 11.75 0.26 33.20
CA ALA A 207 10.73 -0.55 32.57
C ALA A 207 11.21 -1.99 32.29
N ILE A 208 12.42 -2.11 31.76
CA ILE A 208 13.04 -3.42 31.49
C ILE A 208 13.21 -4.20 32.80
N ASN A 209 13.76 -3.56 33.83
CA ASN A 209 13.95 -4.20 35.14
C ASN A 209 12.62 -4.63 35.76
N LEU A 210 11.60 -3.75 35.73
CA LEU A 210 10.27 -4.07 36.23
C LEU A 210 9.67 -5.28 35.50
N ARG A 211 9.72 -5.27 34.16
CA ARG A 211 9.25 -6.39 33.33
C ARG A 211 9.95 -7.71 33.69
N GLN A 212 11.26 -7.70 33.85
CA GLN A 212 12.06 -8.89 34.21
C GLN A 212 11.65 -9.43 35.58
N ARG A 213 11.49 -8.57 36.58
CA ARG A 213 11.07 -8.93 37.93
C ARG A 213 9.66 -9.53 37.94
N MET A 214 8.70 -8.88 37.24
CA MET A 214 7.33 -9.39 37.09
C MET A 214 7.33 -10.75 36.39
N GLY A 215 8.10 -10.90 35.32
CA GLY A 215 8.23 -12.15 34.59
C GLY A 215 8.80 -13.27 35.44
N ALA A 216 9.82 -12.99 36.26
CA ALA A 216 10.38 -13.97 37.21
C ALA A 216 9.34 -14.38 38.27
N LEU A 217 8.55 -13.46 38.79
CA LEU A 217 7.47 -13.78 39.73
C LEU A 217 6.34 -14.56 39.07
N HIS A 218 5.99 -14.24 37.82
CA HIS A 218 5.03 -15.05 37.06
C HIS A 218 5.49 -16.49 36.89
N LEU A 219 6.76 -16.70 36.51
CA LEU A 219 7.35 -18.02 36.33
C LEU A 219 7.45 -18.82 37.64
N GLY A 220 7.76 -18.12 38.76
CA GLY A 220 7.97 -18.76 40.05
C GLY A 220 6.70 -19.00 40.86
N LEU A 221 5.78 -18.05 40.84
CA LEU A 221 4.59 -18.01 41.69
C LEU A 221 3.26 -18.14 40.91
N GLY A 222 3.26 -17.84 39.60
CA GLY A 222 2.06 -17.80 38.80
C GLY A 222 1.12 -16.64 39.18
N SER A 223 -0.21 -16.89 39.14
CA SER A 223 -1.20 -15.91 39.55
C SER A 223 -0.98 -15.45 40.99
N PRO A 224 -1.11 -14.13 41.31
CA PRO A 224 -1.73 -13.09 40.48
C PRO A 224 -0.74 -12.32 39.57
N TRP A 225 0.55 -12.68 39.51
CA TRP A 225 1.54 -11.99 38.70
C TRP A 225 1.27 -12.23 37.22
N PRO A 226 1.09 -11.18 36.39
CA PRO A 226 0.75 -11.32 34.99
C PRO A 226 1.92 -11.85 34.17
N ASP A 227 1.61 -12.58 33.08
CA ASP A 227 2.60 -12.89 32.05
C ASP A 227 2.93 -11.61 31.28
N VAL A 228 4.17 -11.18 31.38
CA VAL A 228 4.73 -10.00 30.68
C VAL A 228 5.71 -10.38 29.60
N SER A 229 5.66 -11.62 29.12
CA SER A 229 6.37 -12.05 27.92
C SER A 229 5.96 -11.19 26.71
N GLU A 230 6.79 -11.14 25.68
CA GLU A 230 6.45 -10.38 24.48
C GLU A 230 5.17 -10.89 23.83
N GLN A 231 5.01 -12.21 23.80
CA GLN A 231 3.82 -12.84 23.26
C GLN A 231 2.55 -12.47 24.03
N ALA A 232 2.59 -12.48 25.35
CA ALA A 232 1.44 -12.12 26.20
C ALA A 232 1.09 -10.63 26.07
N LEU A 233 2.10 -9.75 26.02
CA LEU A 233 1.89 -8.31 25.81
C LEU A 233 1.29 -8.03 24.42
N LEU A 234 1.75 -8.71 23.38
CA LEU A 234 1.18 -8.59 22.05
C LEU A 234 -0.26 -9.16 21.98
N ALA A 235 -0.56 -10.21 22.72
CA ALA A 235 -1.91 -10.78 22.78
C ALA A 235 -2.89 -9.90 23.57
N SER A 236 -2.41 -9.13 24.56
CA SER A 236 -3.23 -8.24 25.42
C SER A 236 -3.19 -6.78 25.03
N GLN A 237 -2.80 -6.43 23.80
CA GLN A 237 -2.64 -5.05 23.34
C GLN A 237 -3.87 -4.17 23.58
N ASP A 238 -5.07 -4.70 23.45
CA ASP A 238 -6.31 -3.95 23.65
C ASP A 238 -6.40 -3.36 25.07
N SER A 239 -5.90 -4.06 26.07
CA SER A 239 -6.00 -3.61 27.47
C SER A 239 -5.03 -2.50 27.81
N TRP A 240 -3.76 -2.59 27.38
CA TRP A 240 -2.75 -1.62 27.81
C TRP A 240 -2.53 -0.48 26.79
N LEU A 241 -2.96 -0.63 25.50
CA LEU A 241 -2.94 0.46 24.52
C LEU A 241 -4.16 1.38 24.63
N ALA A 242 -5.28 0.91 25.16
CA ALA A 242 -6.51 1.71 25.27
C ALA A 242 -6.32 3.11 25.89
N PRO A 243 -5.55 3.30 26.98
CA PRO A 243 -5.31 4.62 27.54
C PRO A 243 -4.55 5.59 26.59
N TYR A 244 -3.81 5.07 25.63
CA TYR A 244 -2.98 5.84 24.71
C TYR A 244 -3.65 6.14 23.37
N VAL A 245 -4.87 5.67 23.13
CA VAL A 245 -5.57 5.79 21.84
C VAL A 245 -5.62 7.23 21.33
N GLN A 246 -5.90 8.20 22.21
CA GLN A 246 -5.92 9.62 21.85
C GLN A 246 -4.52 10.15 21.50
N LEU A 247 -3.48 9.64 22.14
CA LEU A 247 -2.10 10.02 21.84
C LEU A 247 -1.63 9.49 20.49
N LEU A 248 -2.13 8.32 20.04
CA LEU A 248 -1.71 7.68 18.80
C LEU A 248 -1.99 8.53 17.56
N THR A 249 -3.01 9.38 17.59
CA THR A 249 -3.36 10.27 16.47
C THR A 249 -2.54 11.54 16.42
N GLN A 250 -1.88 11.93 17.53
CA GLN A 250 -1.20 13.23 17.66
C GLN A 250 0.30 13.10 17.87
N HIS A 251 0.75 11.99 18.42
CA HIS A 251 2.11 11.80 18.90
C HIS A 251 2.78 10.57 18.29
N ASN A 252 4.08 10.45 18.53
CA ASN A 252 4.85 9.29 18.11
C ASN A 252 4.62 8.13 19.10
N ILE A 253 4.50 6.91 18.57
CA ILE A 253 4.34 5.68 19.39
C ILE A 253 5.51 5.46 20.36
N SER A 254 6.70 5.99 20.06
CA SER A 254 7.84 5.96 20.99
C SER A 254 7.62 6.79 22.27
N GLN A 255 6.56 7.60 22.34
CA GLN A 255 6.19 8.30 23.56
C GLN A 255 5.37 7.45 24.54
N ILE A 256 4.91 6.27 24.09
CA ILE A 256 4.27 5.31 24.99
C ILE A 256 5.31 4.81 25.98
N SER A 257 5.14 5.18 27.25
CA SER A 257 6.04 4.78 28.33
C SER A 257 5.74 3.32 28.74
N MET A 258 6.64 2.41 28.41
CA MET A 258 6.49 1.02 28.86
C MET A 258 6.65 0.87 30.38
N LEU A 259 7.25 1.85 31.06
CA LEU A 259 7.27 1.87 32.52
C LEU A 259 5.85 2.05 33.08
N GLU A 260 5.08 3.01 32.57
CA GLU A 260 3.70 3.24 32.99
C GLU A 260 2.81 2.03 32.67
N VAL A 261 3.01 1.43 31.48
CA VAL A 261 2.30 0.21 31.09
C VAL A 261 2.59 -0.92 32.07
N MET A 262 3.85 -1.19 32.40
CA MET A 262 4.22 -2.23 33.36
C MET A 262 3.67 -1.94 34.76
N GLN A 263 3.72 -0.68 35.21
CA GLN A 263 3.15 -0.27 36.49
C GLN A 263 1.63 -0.46 36.54
N SER A 264 0.90 -0.18 35.46
CA SER A 264 -0.55 -0.39 35.41
C SER A 264 -0.96 -1.88 35.44
N MET A 265 -0.05 -2.77 35.05
CA MET A 265 -0.28 -4.23 35.08
C MET A 265 0.06 -4.87 36.43
N LEU A 266 0.58 -4.14 37.40
CA LEU A 266 0.91 -4.68 38.70
C LEU A 266 -0.35 -5.15 39.44
N PRO A 267 -0.32 -6.37 40.04
CA PRO A 267 -1.48 -6.94 40.74
C PRO A 267 -1.58 -6.36 42.14
N TRP A 268 -2.44 -5.36 42.35
CA TRP A 268 -2.69 -4.82 43.68
C TRP A 268 -3.69 -5.69 44.45
N PRO A 269 -3.47 -5.94 45.78
CA PRO A 269 -2.45 -5.36 46.69
C PRO A 269 -1.08 -6.06 46.68
N GLN A 270 -0.91 -7.20 45.97
CA GLN A 270 0.32 -8.02 46.02
C GLN A 270 1.55 -7.28 45.48
N ALA A 271 1.34 -6.26 44.64
CA ALA A 271 2.40 -5.39 44.15
C ALA A 271 3.23 -4.70 45.23
N ALA A 272 2.65 -4.50 46.45
CA ALA A 272 3.38 -3.98 47.59
C ALA A 272 4.56 -4.89 48.01
N GLN A 273 4.51 -6.18 47.71
CA GLN A 273 5.56 -7.16 48.04
C GLN A 273 6.58 -7.32 46.95
N LEU A 274 6.49 -6.57 45.84
CA LEU A 274 7.39 -6.71 44.71
C LEU A 274 8.88 -6.59 45.08
N ASP A 275 9.21 -5.60 45.93
CA ASP A 275 10.60 -5.35 46.34
C ASP A 275 11.10 -6.38 47.37
N GLU A 276 10.20 -7.05 48.06
CA GLU A 276 10.53 -8.14 48.97
C GLU A 276 10.73 -9.46 48.17
N LEU A 277 9.83 -9.77 47.29
CA LEU A 277 9.83 -11.04 46.52
C LEU A 277 10.86 -11.04 45.38
N ALA A 278 11.04 -9.90 44.73
CA ALA A 278 11.98 -9.75 43.62
C ALA A 278 12.69 -8.39 43.72
N PRO A 279 13.64 -8.22 44.64
CA PRO A 279 14.32 -6.94 44.84
C PRO A 279 15.11 -6.52 43.59
N ALA A 280 15.09 -5.21 43.29
CA ALA A 280 15.88 -4.67 42.18
C ALA A 280 17.37 -4.64 42.49
N ASN A 281 17.71 -4.47 43.78
CA ASN A 281 19.10 -4.37 44.27
C ASN A 281 19.28 -5.19 45.55
N MET A 282 20.50 -5.59 45.81
CA MET A 282 20.89 -6.27 47.02
C MET A 282 22.08 -5.54 47.67
N LEU A 283 22.01 -5.35 48.98
CA LEU A 283 23.11 -4.84 49.75
C LEU A 283 24.11 -5.99 50.03
N ILE A 284 25.34 -5.84 49.57
CA ILE A 284 26.39 -6.83 49.76
C ILE A 284 27.21 -6.52 51.04
N PRO A 285 27.98 -7.50 51.60
CA PRO A 285 28.71 -7.32 52.85
C PRO A 285 29.66 -6.12 52.90
N SER A 286 30.15 -5.66 51.75
CA SER A 286 30.98 -4.46 51.64
C SER A 286 30.21 -3.15 51.83
N GLY A 287 28.90 -3.15 52.09
CA GLY A 287 28.04 -1.98 52.24
C GLY A 287 27.62 -1.35 50.91
N VAL A 288 27.88 -1.96 49.76
CA VAL A 288 27.53 -1.44 48.45
C VAL A 288 26.22 -2.09 47.98
N SER A 289 25.29 -1.31 47.42
CA SER A 289 24.10 -1.84 46.77
C SER A 289 24.43 -2.25 45.34
N LYS A 290 24.06 -3.46 44.93
CA LYS A 290 24.27 -4.02 43.61
C LYS A 290 22.95 -4.42 42.95
N ALA A 291 22.79 -4.07 41.70
CA ALA A 291 21.63 -4.47 40.91
C ALA A 291 21.59 -5.97 40.69
N ILE A 292 20.42 -6.56 40.84
CA ILE A 292 20.15 -7.95 40.54
C ILE A 292 19.67 -8.05 39.09
N ASP A 293 20.24 -8.93 38.32
CA ASP A 293 19.80 -9.26 36.98
C ASP A 293 18.72 -10.35 37.03
N TRP A 294 17.53 -10.02 36.54
CA TRP A 294 16.37 -10.90 36.48
C TRP A 294 16.09 -11.39 35.04
N SER A 295 16.97 -11.11 34.07
CA SER A 295 16.75 -11.39 32.64
C SER A 295 16.57 -12.89 32.33
N SER A 296 17.18 -13.76 33.14
CA SER A 296 17.07 -15.22 33.00
C SER A 296 15.84 -15.84 33.67
N GLY A 297 14.94 -15.03 34.28
CA GLY A 297 13.84 -15.50 35.11
C GLY A 297 14.27 -15.99 36.50
N ARG A 298 15.54 -15.85 36.85
CA ARG A 298 16.13 -16.13 38.17
C ARG A 298 17.04 -14.98 38.58
N PRO A 299 17.15 -14.69 39.90
CA PRO A 299 18.06 -13.64 40.37
C PRO A 299 19.52 -14.03 40.11
N VAL A 300 20.22 -13.17 39.42
CA VAL A 300 21.66 -13.32 39.19
C VAL A 300 22.39 -12.08 39.72
N LEU A 301 23.31 -12.27 40.63
CA LEU A 301 24.13 -11.19 41.17
C LEU A 301 25.59 -11.41 40.69
N THR A 302 26.10 -10.48 39.90
CA THR A 302 27.48 -10.50 39.45
C THR A 302 28.36 -9.69 40.33
N LEU A 303 29.35 -10.32 41.01
CA LEU A 303 30.27 -9.72 41.93
C LEU A 303 31.75 -10.01 41.60
N ARG A 304 32.65 -9.08 41.96
CA ARG A 304 34.08 -9.40 42.03
C ARG A 304 34.31 -10.24 43.27
N VAL A 305 35.25 -11.18 43.24
CA VAL A 305 35.57 -12.10 44.37
C VAL A 305 35.76 -11.34 45.68
N GLN A 306 36.48 -10.21 45.65
CA GLN A 306 36.71 -9.38 46.83
C GLN A 306 35.44 -8.80 47.46
N GLN A 307 34.36 -8.61 46.69
CA GLN A 307 33.08 -8.09 47.14
C GLN A 307 32.17 -9.16 47.78
N ALA A 308 32.54 -10.42 47.61
CA ALA A 308 31.87 -11.55 48.24
C ALA A 308 32.44 -11.95 49.61
N PHE A 309 33.55 -11.37 50.02
CA PHE A 309 34.09 -11.63 51.33
C PHE A 309 33.13 -11.14 52.44
N GLY A 310 32.89 -12.03 53.43
CA GLY A 310 31.93 -11.77 54.50
C GLY A 310 30.49 -12.26 54.20
N TRP A 311 30.29 -12.96 53.10
CA TRP A 311 29.02 -13.66 52.83
C TRP A 311 29.09 -15.03 53.54
N THR A 312 28.26 -15.23 54.56
CA THR A 312 28.13 -16.48 55.32
C THR A 312 26.81 -17.17 54.94
#